data_cf7ac60a6f7d994b872e85b7cb433782
#
_entry.id   cf7ac60a6f7d994b872e85b7cb433782
#
_cell.length_a   1.000
_cell.length_b   1.000
_cell.length_c   1.000
_cell.angle_alpha   90.00
_cell.angle_beta   90.00
_cell.angle_gamma   90.00
#
_symmetry.space_group_name_H-M   'P 1'
#
loop_
_entity.id
_entity.type
_entity.pdbx_description
1 polymer ?
#
loop_
_entity_poly.entity_id
_entity_poly.type
_entity_poly.pdbx_seq_one_letter_code
_entity_poly.pdbx_strand_id
1 'polypeptide(L)'
;PYPFRIVQLPTHKPTTHIFILHEGNIHSYRQVFMDGRKHPAEPEPTWWGHSIGHYEGNTLVIDTVGFNDRGWWDNKGYPHTEQLHTIERWTRVDEGHMTVEVTIEDPGAYTKPFTVKFNARLSNPGDEIIEYICQENNQYGVAGGYVQGAK
;
A
#
# COMPACT_ATOMS: atom_id res chain seq x y z
N PRO A 1 2.72 12.27 0.01
CA PRO A 1 1.68 11.24 0.12
C PRO A 1 0.58 11.56 -0.87
N TYR A 2 0.20 10.56 -1.67
CA TYR A 2 -0.87 10.68 -2.64
C TYR A 2 -2.19 10.28 -2.00
N PRO A 3 -3.34 10.76 -2.49
CA PRO A 3 -4.64 10.28 -2.07
C PRO A 3 -4.81 8.79 -2.29
N PHE A 4 -5.62 8.18 -1.43
CA PHE A 4 -6.02 6.78 -1.57
C PHE A 4 -7.49 6.62 -1.16
N ARG A 5 -8.12 5.57 -1.67
CA ARG A 5 -9.49 5.20 -1.32
C ARG A 5 -9.55 3.77 -0.82
N ILE A 6 -10.24 3.58 0.31
CA ILE A 6 -10.50 2.25 0.86
C ILE A 6 -11.89 1.82 0.38
N VAL A 7 -11.95 0.66 -0.27
CA VAL A 7 -13.20 0.04 -0.74
C VAL A 7 -13.37 -1.31 -0.06
N GLN A 8 -14.50 -1.47 0.63
CA GLN A 8 -14.83 -2.69 1.36
C GLN A 8 -15.87 -3.50 0.59
N LEU A 9 -15.59 -4.78 0.34
CA LEU A 9 -16.48 -5.67 -0.39
C LEU A 9 -16.76 -6.99 0.38
N PRO A 10 -18.02 -7.44 0.41
CA PRO A 10 -19.18 -6.64 0.08
C PRO A 10 -19.31 -5.43 1.00
N THR A 11 -20.11 -4.46 0.62
CA THR A 11 -20.36 -3.24 1.41
C THR A 11 -21.16 -3.50 2.69
N HIS A 12 -21.72 -4.70 2.83
CA HIS A 12 -22.41 -5.20 4.02
C HIS A 12 -21.67 -6.40 4.60
N LYS A 13 -21.87 -6.70 5.84
CA LYS A 13 -21.18 -7.79 6.56
C LYS A 13 -21.64 -9.18 6.10
N PRO A 14 -20.73 -10.18 6.09
CA PRO A 14 -19.32 -10.05 6.41
C PRO A 14 -18.49 -9.50 5.24
N THR A 15 -17.54 -8.63 5.55
CA THR A 15 -16.54 -8.17 4.57
C THR A 15 -15.58 -9.32 4.26
N THR A 16 -15.33 -9.56 2.99
CA THR A 16 -14.38 -10.58 2.54
C THR A 16 -13.10 -9.97 1.95
N HIS A 17 -13.19 -8.74 1.46
CA HIS A 17 -12.07 -8.04 0.83
C HIS A 17 -12.07 -6.55 1.17
N ILE A 18 -10.89 -6.00 1.34
CA ILE A 18 -10.65 -4.56 1.29
C ILE A 18 -9.69 -4.29 0.15
N PHE A 19 -10.01 -3.28 -0.67
CA PHE A 19 -9.12 -2.75 -1.69
C PHE A 19 -8.67 -1.35 -1.30
N ILE A 20 -7.38 -1.11 -1.36
CA ILE A 20 -6.79 0.22 -1.18
C ILE A 20 -6.34 0.67 -2.56
N LEU A 21 -7.06 1.63 -3.12
CA LEU A 21 -6.78 2.22 -4.42
C LEU A 21 -5.89 3.43 -4.22
N HIS A 22 -4.80 3.52 -4.96
CA HIS A 22 -3.82 4.61 -4.87
C HIS A 22 -3.86 5.47 -6.13
N GLU A 23 -3.94 6.79 -5.97
CA GLU A 23 -3.88 7.72 -7.10
C GLU A 23 -2.49 7.76 -7.74
N GLY A 24 -1.47 7.86 -6.94
CA GLY A 24 -0.10 8.16 -7.38
C GLY A 24 0.77 6.98 -7.77
N ASN A 25 0.25 5.79 -7.95
CA ASN A 25 1.09 4.59 -8.11
C ASN A 25 0.66 3.72 -9.30
N ILE A 26 0.68 4.33 -10.48
CA ILE A 26 0.46 3.66 -11.79
C ILE A 26 -0.71 2.68 -11.75
N HIS A 27 -1.91 3.15 -11.41
CA HIS A 27 -3.15 2.35 -11.38
C HIS A 27 -3.07 1.08 -10.50
N SER A 28 -2.19 1.06 -9.52
CA SER A 28 -2.07 -0.08 -8.62
C SER A 28 -3.11 -0.03 -7.51
N TYR A 29 -3.51 -1.18 -7.08
CA TYR A 29 -4.34 -1.37 -5.91
C TYR A 29 -3.74 -2.45 -5.02
N ARG A 30 -4.03 -2.35 -3.75
CA ARG A 30 -3.69 -3.39 -2.79
C ARG A 30 -4.96 -4.12 -2.38
N GLN A 31 -4.91 -5.44 -2.40
CA GLN A 31 -5.99 -6.31 -1.95
C GLN A 31 -5.65 -6.87 -0.58
N VAL A 32 -6.60 -6.76 0.35
CA VAL A 32 -6.52 -7.35 1.69
C VAL A 32 -7.64 -8.37 1.85
N PHE A 33 -7.30 -9.60 2.16
CA PHE A 33 -8.26 -10.67 2.41
C PHE A 33 -8.77 -10.61 3.84
N MET A 34 -10.09 -10.54 4.01
CA MET A 34 -10.78 -10.39 5.31
C MET A 34 -11.57 -11.63 5.69
N ASP A 35 -11.40 -12.74 4.99
CA ASP A 35 -12.17 -13.98 5.15
C ASP A 35 -11.56 -14.97 6.17
N GLY A 36 -10.53 -14.55 6.90
CA GLY A 36 -9.89 -15.37 7.93
C GLY A 36 -8.89 -16.40 7.39
N ARG A 37 -8.55 -16.32 6.09
CA ARG A 37 -7.51 -17.18 5.51
C ARG A 37 -6.15 -16.93 6.13
N LYS A 38 -5.26 -17.89 5.99
CA LYS A 38 -3.83 -17.74 6.32
C LYS A 38 -3.05 -17.34 5.07
N HIS A 39 -1.83 -16.85 5.26
CA HIS A 39 -0.88 -16.71 4.16
C HIS A 39 -0.57 -18.07 3.53
N PRO A 40 -0.31 -18.11 2.20
CA PRO A 40 0.30 -19.28 1.57
C PRO A 40 1.61 -19.63 2.27
N ALA A 41 1.95 -20.93 2.32
CA ALA A 41 3.23 -21.36 2.89
C ALA A 41 4.44 -20.80 2.10
N GLU A 42 4.26 -20.68 0.80
CA GLU A 42 5.24 -20.11 -0.14
C GLU A 42 4.50 -19.04 -0.97
N PRO A 43 4.39 -17.79 -0.48
CA PRO A 43 3.76 -16.73 -1.22
C PRO A 43 4.62 -16.33 -2.43
N GLU A 44 4.01 -16.21 -3.60
CA GLU A 44 4.70 -15.71 -4.78
C GLU A 44 5.09 -14.22 -4.55
N PRO A 45 6.38 -13.84 -4.74
CA PRO A 45 6.82 -12.49 -4.49
C PRO A 45 6.19 -11.49 -5.47
N THR A 46 5.50 -10.48 -4.93
CA THR A 46 4.84 -9.42 -5.68
C THR A 46 5.20 -8.04 -5.14
N TRP A 47 4.82 -6.98 -5.85
CA TRP A 47 5.08 -5.59 -5.41
C TRP A 47 4.32 -5.21 -4.13
N TRP A 48 3.12 -5.76 -3.93
CA TRP A 48 2.26 -5.45 -2.79
C TRP A 48 2.17 -6.58 -1.76
N GLY A 49 2.81 -7.71 -2.04
CA GLY A 49 2.74 -8.89 -1.21
C GLY A 49 1.34 -9.51 -1.17
N HIS A 50 1.18 -10.49 -0.30
CA HIS A 50 -0.09 -11.11 0.05
C HIS A 50 -0.55 -10.57 1.39
N SER A 51 -1.66 -9.82 1.41
CA SER A 51 -2.19 -9.18 2.62
C SER A 51 -3.44 -9.89 3.13
N ILE A 52 -3.45 -10.20 4.42
CA ILE A 52 -4.63 -10.64 5.16
C ILE A 52 -4.97 -9.60 6.22
N GLY A 53 -6.22 -9.53 6.64
CA GLY A 53 -6.62 -8.55 7.63
C GLY A 53 -7.75 -9.00 8.53
N HIS A 54 -7.89 -8.31 9.64
CA HIS A 54 -8.99 -8.44 10.58
C HIS A 54 -9.21 -7.13 11.34
N TYR A 55 -10.36 -7.02 12.00
CA TYR A 55 -10.67 -5.87 12.83
C TYR A 55 -10.42 -6.16 14.31
N GLU A 56 -9.78 -5.23 15.00
CA GLU A 56 -9.67 -5.15 16.46
C GLU A 56 -10.36 -3.87 16.92
N GLY A 57 -11.64 -3.95 17.25
CA GLY A 57 -12.46 -2.77 17.54
C GLY A 57 -12.55 -1.84 16.32
N ASN A 58 -12.06 -0.61 16.43
CA ASN A 58 -11.99 0.38 15.36
C ASN A 58 -10.63 0.43 14.65
N THR A 59 -9.80 -0.58 14.85
CA THR A 59 -8.51 -0.74 14.18
C THR A 59 -8.59 -1.87 13.14
N LEU A 60 -8.26 -1.56 11.90
CA LEU A 60 -7.97 -2.57 10.87
C LEU A 60 -6.51 -2.98 11.00
N VAL A 61 -6.27 -4.26 11.28
CA VAL A 61 -4.94 -4.85 11.29
C VAL A 61 -4.71 -5.55 9.96
N ILE A 62 -3.60 -5.24 9.30
CA ILE A 62 -3.21 -5.85 8.03
C ILE A 62 -1.83 -6.48 8.20
N ASP A 63 -1.74 -7.75 7.89
CA ASP A 63 -0.54 -8.56 7.92
C ASP A 63 -0.14 -8.87 6.47
N THR A 64 1.12 -8.64 6.08
CA THR A 64 1.56 -8.79 4.70
C THR A 64 2.95 -9.41 4.61
N VAL A 65 3.04 -10.45 3.77
CA VAL A 65 4.27 -11.16 3.41
C VAL A 65 4.36 -11.34 1.89
N GLY A 66 5.46 -11.86 1.38
CA GLY A 66 5.61 -12.17 -0.04
C GLY A 66 5.83 -10.93 -0.90
N PHE A 67 6.61 -9.99 -0.42
CA PHE A 67 7.10 -8.87 -1.22
C PHE A 67 8.25 -9.34 -2.14
N ASN A 68 8.37 -8.75 -3.34
CA ASN A 68 9.59 -8.89 -4.12
C ASN A 68 10.68 -7.93 -3.60
N ASP A 69 11.92 -8.12 -4.00
CA ASP A 69 13.08 -7.31 -3.61
C ASP A 69 13.44 -6.21 -4.63
N ARG A 70 12.50 -5.86 -5.54
CA ARG A 70 12.77 -4.99 -6.71
C ARG A 70 12.56 -3.50 -6.44
N GLY A 71 12.31 -3.11 -5.19
CA GLY A 71 11.96 -1.74 -4.81
C GLY A 71 12.71 -1.23 -3.60
N TRP A 72 12.30 -0.04 -3.19
CA TRP A 72 12.74 0.61 -1.95
C TRP A 72 11.51 1.09 -1.18
N TRP A 73 11.67 1.23 0.14
CA TRP A 73 10.63 1.76 1.00
C TRP A 73 10.25 3.19 0.67
N ASP A 74 11.21 3.98 0.25
CA ASP A 74 11.04 5.39 -0.02
C ASP A 74 12.00 5.91 -1.10
N ASN A 75 11.90 7.19 -1.38
CA ASN A 75 12.75 7.88 -2.34
C ASN A 75 14.20 8.12 -1.87
N LYS A 76 14.56 7.71 -0.65
CA LYS A 76 15.93 7.74 -0.13
C LYS A 76 16.67 6.43 -0.38
N GLY A 77 15.99 5.41 -0.89
CA GLY A 77 16.58 4.14 -1.26
C GLY A 77 16.76 3.17 -0.09
N TYR A 78 15.95 3.25 0.96
CA TYR A 78 15.96 2.23 2.02
C TYR A 78 15.55 0.87 1.45
N PRO A 79 16.44 -0.15 1.51
CA PRO A 79 16.20 -1.44 0.88
C PRO A 79 15.19 -2.28 1.66
N HIS A 80 14.61 -3.25 0.98
CA HIS A 80 13.96 -4.41 1.58
C HIS A 80 14.29 -5.67 0.79
N THR A 81 14.05 -6.83 1.40
CA THR A 81 14.26 -8.14 0.80
C THR A 81 12.93 -8.90 0.69
N GLU A 82 12.95 -10.10 0.11
CA GLU A 82 11.78 -10.99 0.08
C GLU A 82 11.39 -11.52 1.47
N GLN A 83 12.24 -11.30 2.48
CA GLN A 83 11.94 -11.63 3.88
C GLN A 83 11.10 -10.56 4.58
N LEU A 84 10.77 -9.49 3.84
CA LEU A 84 9.95 -8.42 4.36
C LEU A 84 8.60 -8.94 4.84
N HIS A 85 8.27 -8.62 6.09
CA HIS A 85 6.98 -8.79 6.72
C HIS A 85 6.52 -7.46 7.30
N THR A 86 5.30 -7.06 7.03
CA THR A 86 4.72 -5.85 7.59
C THR A 86 3.44 -6.14 8.36
N ILE A 87 3.32 -5.49 9.53
CA ILE A 87 2.08 -5.48 10.31
C ILE A 87 1.62 -4.03 10.40
N GLU A 88 0.47 -3.75 9.84
CA GLU A 88 -0.11 -2.40 9.82
C GLU A 88 -1.32 -2.33 10.74
N ARG A 89 -1.44 -1.21 11.45
CA ARG A 89 -2.57 -0.92 12.33
C ARG A 89 -3.18 0.42 11.92
N TRP A 90 -4.32 0.35 11.27
CA TRP A 90 -5.07 1.50 10.77
C TRP A 90 -6.19 1.81 11.74
N THR A 91 -5.98 2.77 12.61
CA THR A 91 -6.93 3.12 13.67
C THR A 91 -7.70 4.38 13.32
N ARG A 92 -9.01 4.28 13.23
CA ARG A 92 -9.87 5.44 13.06
C ARG A 92 -10.00 6.17 14.41
N VAL A 93 -9.46 7.39 14.46
CA VAL A 93 -9.44 8.21 15.68
C VAL A 93 -10.79 8.91 15.85
N ASP A 94 -11.28 9.50 14.75
CA ASP A 94 -12.58 10.18 14.67
C ASP A 94 -13.13 10.10 13.23
N GLU A 95 -14.14 10.89 12.90
CA GLU A 95 -14.77 10.89 11.58
C GLU A 95 -13.81 11.31 10.46
N GLY A 96 -12.90 12.25 10.73
CA GLY A 96 -12.01 12.84 9.75
C GLY A 96 -10.55 12.34 9.82
N HIS A 97 -10.19 11.58 10.85
CA HIS A 97 -8.77 11.26 11.10
C HIS A 97 -8.54 9.77 11.36
N MET A 98 -7.41 9.32 10.85
CA MET A 98 -6.90 7.96 11.02
C MET A 98 -5.40 8.01 11.33
N THR A 99 -4.95 7.16 12.24
CA THR A 99 -3.52 6.89 12.43
C THR A 99 -3.17 5.55 11.80
N VAL A 100 -2.00 5.49 11.17
CA VAL A 100 -1.45 4.28 10.59
C VAL A 100 -0.10 4.02 11.20
N GLU A 101 0.06 2.88 11.84
CA GLU A 101 1.32 2.39 12.39
C GLU A 101 1.73 1.17 11.56
N VAL A 102 2.94 1.18 11.04
CA VAL A 102 3.50 0.10 10.22
C VAL A 102 4.73 -0.44 10.93
N THR A 103 4.65 -1.64 11.43
CA THR A 103 5.81 -2.39 11.93
C THR A 103 6.43 -3.13 10.75
N ILE A 104 7.73 -2.98 10.60
CA ILE A 104 8.55 -3.50 9.52
C ILE A 104 9.54 -4.49 10.11
N GLU A 105 9.46 -5.73 9.65
CA GLU A 105 10.35 -6.81 10.01
C GLU A 105 11.00 -7.33 8.72
N ASP A 106 12.29 -7.16 8.56
CA ASP A 106 13.04 -7.67 7.42
C ASP A 106 14.46 -8.06 7.87
N PRO A 107 14.65 -9.30 8.31
CA PRO A 107 15.97 -9.76 8.80
C PRO A 107 17.06 -9.71 7.73
N GLY A 108 16.70 -9.68 6.44
CA GLY A 108 17.64 -9.56 5.34
C GLY A 108 18.19 -8.13 5.16
N ALA A 109 17.46 -7.13 5.62
CA ALA A 109 17.83 -5.71 5.47
C ALA A 109 18.12 -5.01 6.80
N TYR A 110 17.47 -5.41 7.90
CA TYR A 110 17.53 -4.70 9.18
C TYR A 110 17.85 -5.62 10.35
N THR A 111 18.63 -5.14 11.29
CA THR A 111 19.06 -5.90 12.47
C THR A 111 17.97 -6.07 13.54
N LYS A 112 16.90 -5.29 13.45
CA LYS A 112 15.74 -5.36 14.35
C LYS A 112 14.50 -4.77 13.68
N PRO A 113 13.30 -5.20 14.05
CA PRO A 113 12.06 -4.54 13.66
C PRO A 113 12.01 -3.08 14.08
N PHE A 114 11.29 -2.28 13.30
CA PHE A 114 11.00 -0.89 13.65
C PHE A 114 9.59 -0.51 13.19
N THR A 115 9.04 0.54 13.80
CA THR A 115 7.70 1.01 13.48
C THR A 115 7.75 2.45 12.97
N VAL A 116 7.05 2.71 11.88
CA VAL A 116 6.77 4.05 11.38
C VAL A 116 5.31 4.40 11.62
N LYS A 117 5.05 5.70 11.84
CA LYS A 117 3.69 6.18 12.10
C LYS A 117 3.41 7.41 11.27
N PHE A 118 2.22 7.46 10.69
CA PHE A 118 1.72 8.63 10.00
C PHE A 118 0.23 8.81 10.24
N ASN A 119 -0.28 10.00 9.92
CA ASN A 119 -1.69 10.34 10.05
C ASN A 119 -2.28 10.49 8.65
N ALA A 120 -3.48 9.98 8.46
CA ALA A 120 -4.31 10.22 7.30
C ALA A 120 -5.53 11.03 7.72
N ARG A 121 -6.00 11.89 6.84
CA ARG A 121 -7.24 12.66 7.02
C ARG A 121 -8.21 12.36 5.90
N LEU A 122 -9.48 12.47 6.20
CA LEU A 122 -10.52 12.36 5.20
C LEU A 122 -10.40 13.53 4.20
N SER A 123 -10.51 13.24 2.91
CA SER A 123 -10.58 14.24 1.85
C SER A 123 -11.87 15.06 1.96
N ASN A 124 -11.89 16.24 1.32
CA ASN A 124 -13.10 17.06 1.32
C ASN A 124 -14.23 16.34 0.57
N PRO A 125 -15.50 16.65 0.91
CA PRO A 125 -16.63 16.17 0.12
C PRO A 125 -16.49 16.59 -1.35
N GLY A 126 -16.62 15.62 -2.26
CA GLY A 126 -16.47 15.83 -3.69
C GLY A 126 -15.07 15.62 -4.25
N ASP A 127 -14.06 15.43 -3.39
CA ASP A 127 -12.73 15.01 -3.86
C ASP A 127 -12.80 13.58 -4.44
N GLU A 128 -12.22 13.40 -5.62
CA GLU A 128 -12.15 12.11 -6.31
C GLU A 128 -10.70 11.69 -6.49
N ILE A 129 -10.46 10.38 -6.58
CA ILE A 129 -9.18 9.86 -7.04
C ILE A 129 -9.14 10.09 -8.55
N ILE A 130 -8.13 10.79 -9.02
CA ILE A 130 -7.94 11.07 -10.43
C ILE A 130 -7.03 10.03 -11.08
N GLU A 131 -7.15 9.89 -12.38
CA GLU A 131 -6.22 9.10 -13.19
C GLU A 131 -4.87 9.82 -13.21
N TYR A 132 -3.80 9.08 -12.94
CA TYR A 132 -2.44 9.58 -12.96
C TYR A 132 -1.57 8.70 -13.87
N ILE A 133 -1.04 9.32 -14.91
CA ILE A 133 -0.12 8.66 -15.84
C ILE A 133 1.24 9.35 -15.78
N CYS A 134 2.22 8.72 -15.18
CA CYS A 134 3.57 9.26 -14.95
C CYS A 134 4.29 9.67 -16.25
N GLN A 135 3.91 9.10 -17.39
CA GLN A 135 4.53 9.40 -18.69
C GLN A 135 3.80 10.51 -19.47
N GLU A 136 2.69 11.00 -18.96
CA GLU A 136 1.93 12.07 -19.60
C GLU A 136 2.75 13.38 -19.58
N ASN A 137 2.81 14.06 -20.73
CA ASN A 137 3.60 15.29 -20.92
C ASN A 137 5.12 15.16 -20.66
N ASN A 138 5.67 13.98 -20.67
CA ASN A 138 7.11 13.78 -20.61
C ASN A 138 7.78 14.37 -21.85
N GLN A 139 8.55 15.46 -21.65
CA GLN A 139 9.28 16.17 -22.69
C GLN A 139 10.79 15.92 -22.63
N TYR A 140 11.19 14.70 -22.29
CA TYR A 140 12.60 14.34 -22.28
C TYR A 140 13.09 14.21 -23.73
N GLY A 141 14.05 15.05 -24.10
CA GLY A 141 14.62 15.06 -25.44
C GLY A 141 15.41 13.79 -25.75
N VAL A 142 15.54 13.50 -27.04
CA VAL A 142 16.21 12.31 -27.60
C VAL A 142 17.68 12.15 -27.15
N ALA A 143 18.33 13.22 -26.69
CA ALA A 143 19.70 13.20 -26.19
C ALA A 143 19.93 12.32 -24.95
N GLY A 144 18.87 11.95 -24.23
CA GLY A 144 18.90 11.05 -23.08
C GLY A 144 18.41 9.63 -23.36
N GLY A 145 18.13 9.27 -24.62
CA GLY A 145 17.64 7.94 -24.98
C GLY A 145 16.15 7.69 -24.71
N TYR A 146 15.39 8.75 -24.42
CA TYR A 146 13.94 8.67 -24.19
C TYR A 146 13.18 9.03 -25.47
N VAL A 147 12.16 8.27 -25.79
CA VAL A 147 11.28 8.56 -26.93
C VAL A 147 10.36 9.71 -26.54
N GLN A 148 10.29 10.75 -27.38
CA GLN A 148 9.24 11.77 -27.21
C GLN A 148 7.88 11.10 -27.23
N GLY A 149 7.07 11.34 -26.20
CA GLY A 149 5.67 10.93 -26.21
C GLY A 149 4.98 11.48 -27.46
N ALA A 150 4.25 10.63 -28.14
CA ALA A 150 3.43 11.05 -29.28
C ALA A 150 2.43 12.12 -28.82
N LYS A 151 2.34 13.21 -29.60
CA LYS A 151 1.31 14.23 -29.42
C LYS A 151 -0.06 13.67 -29.74
#